data_c19ee649aaa0917498a273518c187239
#
_entry.id   c19ee649aaa0917498a273518c187239
#
_cell.length_a   1.000
_cell.length_b   1.000
_cell.length_c   1.000
_cell.angle_alpha   90.00
_cell.angle_beta   90.00
_cell.angle_gamma   90.00
#
_symmetry.space_group_name_H-M   'P 1'
#
loop_
_entity.id
_entity.type
_entity.pdbx_description
1 polymer ?
#
loop_
_entity_poly.entity_id
_entity_poly.type
_entity_poly.pdbx_seq_one_letter_code
_entity_poly.pdbx_strand_id
1 'polypeptide(L)'
;MDTHKFNLTSSYKPTGDQPLAIKQLVAGLAEGRPIQVLLGATGTGKTFTASNVIQAVQRPTLVLVHNKTLAGQLYGEFKELFPENRVEYFVSNFDFYQPEAYLPKSDTYIDKNAVMNEEIEMLRTSAINSVLERRDTIVVASVASIYGLTDPDEYRNLVFEIRVGETIDRKALFHKLIDSQYQRN
;
A
#
# COMPACT_ATOMS: atom_id res chain seq x y z
N MET A 1 17.39 -1.75 15.28
CA MET A 1 17.26 -2.69 14.14
C MET A 1 15.84 -3.20 14.15
N ASP A 2 15.12 -3.07 13.07
CA ASP A 2 13.75 -3.54 12.93
C ASP A 2 13.75 -5.08 13.06
N THR A 3 13.08 -5.61 14.09
CA THR A 3 13.01 -7.04 14.40
C THR A 3 11.74 -7.69 13.81
N HIS A 4 10.89 -6.91 13.15
CA HIS A 4 9.65 -7.40 12.58
C HIS A 4 9.92 -8.26 11.34
N LYS A 5 9.37 -9.46 11.34
CA LYS A 5 9.46 -10.42 10.23
C LYS A 5 8.06 -10.77 9.74
N PHE A 6 7.94 -11.07 8.45
CA PHE A 6 6.71 -11.63 7.94
C PHE A 6 6.42 -12.98 8.57
N ASN A 7 5.21 -13.10 9.12
CA ASN A 7 4.71 -14.32 9.74
C ASN A 7 3.37 -14.71 9.10
N LEU A 8 3.43 -15.67 8.17
CA LEU A 8 2.25 -16.16 7.45
C LEU A 8 1.41 -17.04 8.39
N THR A 9 0.17 -16.64 8.60
CA THR A 9 -0.82 -17.39 9.37
C THR A 9 -1.84 -17.99 8.43
N SER A 10 -1.94 -19.34 8.38
CA SER A 10 -2.92 -20.03 7.55
C SER A 10 -3.18 -21.43 8.08
N SER A 11 -4.44 -21.89 7.99
CA SER A 11 -4.81 -23.29 8.18
C SER A 11 -4.43 -24.18 7.00
N TYR A 12 -4.15 -23.59 5.85
CA TYR A 12 -3.75 -24.29 4.63
C TYR A 12 -2.25 -24.47 4.55
N LYS A 13 -1.83 -25.54 3.89
CA LYS A 13 -0.43 -25.79 3.50
C LYS A 13 -0.32 -25.80 1.97
N PRO A 14 0.83 -25.41 1.41
CA PRO A 14 1.05 -25.51 -0.03
C PRO A 14 0.86 -26.96 -0.52
N THR A 15 0.06 -27.15 -1.58
CA THR A 15 -0.26 -28.46 -2.17
C THR A 15 -0.08 -28.45 -3.68
N GLY A 16 -0.08 -29.64 -4.30
CA GLY A 16 0.09 -29.78 -5.74
C GLY A 16 1.42 -29.21 -6.22
N ASP A 17 1.37 -28.30 -7.21
CA ASP A 17 2.55 -27.66 -7.79
C ASP A 17 3.05 -26.43 -7.00
N GLN A 18 2.28 -25.97 -5.99
CA GLN A 18 2.65 -24.78 -5.21
C GLN A 18 4.01 -24.90 -4.50
N PRO A 19 4.37 -26.03 -3.83
CA PRO A 19 5.69 -26.14 -3.19
C PRO A 19 6.86 -26.00 -4.19
N LEU A 20 6.72 -26.55 -5.38
CA LEU A 20 7.72 -26.41 -6.44
C LEU A 20 7.82 -24.97 -6.95
N ALA A 21 6.68 -24.33 -7.21
CA ALA A 21 6.61 -22.92 -7.65
C ALA A 21 7.22 -21.99 -6.60
N ILE A 22 6.91 -22.15 -5.32
CA ILE A 22 7.50 -21.37 -4.21
C ILE A 22 9.03 -21.52 -4.21
N LYS A 23 9.51 -22.77 -4.26
CA LYS A 23 10.95 -23.05 -4.26
C LYS A 23 11.67 -22.38 -5.44
N GLN A 24 11.09 -22.44 -6.65
CA GLN A 24 11.68 -21.85 -7.84
C GLN A 24 11.68 -20.32 -7.78
N LEU A 25 10.59 -19.69 -7.33
CA LEU A 25 10.48 -18.26 -7.19
C LEU A 25 11.47 -17.71 -6.15
N VAL A 26 11.58 -18.37 -4.99
CA VAL A 26 12.53 -18.00 -3.94
C VAL A 26 13.97 -18.15 -4.42
N ALA A 27 14.31 -19.24 -5.10
CA ALA A 27 15.65 -19.44 -5.68
C ALA A 27 15.98 -18.35 -6.72
N GLY A 28 15.04 -18.05 -7.62
CA GLY A 28 15.23 -16.98 -8.61
C GLY A 28 15.43 -15.60 -7.99
N LEU A 29 14.73 -15.28 -6.89
CA LEU A 29 14.96 -14.04 -6.14
C LEU A 29 16.33 -14.01 -5.44
N ALA A 30 16.81 -15.14 -4.94
CA ALA A 30 18.13 -15.27 -4.35
C ALA A 30 19.25 -15.12 -5.39
N GLU A 31 19.03 -15.60 -6.61
CA GLU A 31 19.91 -15.45 -7.77
C GLU A 31 19.89 -14.02 -8.37
N GLY A 32 18.99 -13.14 -7.89
CA GLY A 32 18.84 -11.78 -8.41
C GLY A 32 18.13 -11.70 -9.76
N ARG A 33 17.30 -12.69 -10.12
CA ARG A 33 16.51 -12.64 -11.35
C ARG A 33 15.55 -11.45 -11.31
N PRO A 34 15.61 -10.53 -12.28
CA PRO A 34 14.80 -9.32 -12.25
C PRO A 34 13.31 -9.55 -12.52
N ILE A 35 12.99 -10.63 -13.27
CA ILE A 35 11.62 -10.96 -13.66
C ILE A 35 11.38 -12.45 -13.51
N GLN A 36 10.25 -12.80 -12.94
CA GLN A 36 9.74 -14.17 -12.86
C GLN A 36 8.22 -14.15 -13.10
N VAL A 37 7.69 -15.20 -13.70
CA VAL A 37 6.26 -15.31 -14.01
C VAL A 37 5.68 -16.52 -13.32
N LEU A 38 4.63 -16.32 -12.50
CA LEU A 38 3.81 -17.37 -11.93
C LEU A 38 2.54 -17.54 -12.78
N LEU A 39 2.46 -18.63 -13.53
CA LEU A 39 1.30 -18.97 -14.34
C LEU A 39 0.38 -19.92 -13.57
N GLY A 40 -0.90 -19.61 -13.50
CA GLY A 40 -1.92 -20.46 -12.87
C GLY A 40 -3.32 -19.99 -13.19
N ALA A 41 -4.26 -20.93 -13.31
CA ALA A 41 -5.67 -20.64 -13.51
C ALA A 41 -6.27 -19.89 -12.31
N THR A 42 -7.48 -19.34 -12.47
CA THR A 42 -8.23 -18.74 -11.36
C THR A 42 -8.53 -19.80 -10.31
N GLY A 43 -8.41 -19.46 -9.02
CA GLY A 43 -8.67 -20.38 -7.92
C GLY A 43 -7.53 -21.36 -7.58
N THR A 44 -6.38 -21.32 -8.26
CA THR A 44 -5.23 -22.20 -7.96
C THR A 44 -4.38 -21.73 -6.76
N GLY A 45 -4.80 -20.70 -6.02
CA GLY A 45 -4.09 -20.19 -4.85
C GLY A 45 -2.83 -19.40 -5.19
N LYS A 46 -2.83 -18.60 -6.28
CA LYS A 46 -1.69 -17.76 -6.63
C LYS A 46 -1.32 -16.77 -5.52
N THR A 47 -2.32 -16.15 -4.88
CA THR A 47 -2.09 -15.23 -3.74
C THR A 47 -1.43 -15.96 -2.58
N PHE A 48 -1.89 -17.15 -2.25
CA PHE A 48 -1.28 -17.99 -1.20
C PHE A 48 0.15 -18.41 -1.56
N THR A 49 0.41 -18.77 -2.82
CA THR A 49 1.76 -19.05 -3.31
C THR A 49 2.67 -17.83 -3.16
N ALA A 50 2.22 -16.64 -3.59
CA ALA A 50 2.95 -15.38 -3.44
C ALA A 50 3.22 -15.05 -1.96
N SER A 51 2.25 -15.26 -1.07
CA SER A 51 2.40 -15.06 0.37
C SER A 51 3.49 -15.94 0.98
N ASN A 52 3.56 -17.20 0.57
CA ASN A 52 4.65 -18.09 0.99
C ASN A 52 6.03 -17.62 0.48
N VAL A 53 6.10 -17.06 -0.73
CA VAL A 53 7.34 -16.44 -1.24
C VAL A 53 7.71 -15.22 -0.41
N ILE A 54 6.77 -14.32 -0.10
CA ILE A 54 6.99 -13.13 0.73
C ILE A 54 7.56 -13.52 2.09
N GLN A 55 6.94 -14.50 2.76
CA GLN A 55 7.44 -15.02 4.03
C GLN A 55 8.86 -15.59 3.90
N ALA A 56 9.15 -16.33 2.84
CA ALA A 56 10.47 -16.93 2.67
C ALA A 56 11.58 -15.90 2.42
N VAL A 57 11.29 -14.84 1.66
CA VAL A 57 12.31 -13.84 1.28
C VAL A 57 12.44 -12.67 2.25
N GLN A 58 11.43 -12.43 3.10
CA GLN A 58 11.47 -11.40 4.13
C GLN A 58 11.79 -9.98 3.60
N ARG A 59 11.20 -9.60 2.47
CA ARG A 59 11.42 -8.27 1.84
C ARG A 59 10.13 -7.47 1.80
N PRO A 60 10.20 -6.13 1.99
CA PRO A 60 9.05 -5.27 1.72
C PRO A 60 8.52 -5.53 0.31
N THR A 61 7.20 -5.59 0.18
CA THR A 61 6.55 -6.05 -1.05
C THR A 61 5.52 -5.04 -1.53
N LEU A 62 5.59 -4.69 -2.82
CA LEU A 62 4.56 -3.92 -3.51
C LEU A 62 3.75 -4.86 -4.41
N VAL A 63 2.45 -4.92 -4.19
CA VAL A 63 1.47 -5.64 -5.02
C VAL A 63 0.72 -4.63 -5.87
N LEU A 64 1.00 -4.60 -7.16
CA LEU A 64 0.41 -3.63 -8.07
C LEU A 64 -0.71 -4.29 -8.90
N VAL A 65 -1.90 -3.69 -8.89
CA VAL A 65 -3.07 -4.19 -9.60
C VAL A 65 -3.74 -3.11 -10.44
N HIS A 66 -4.55 -3.52 -11.41
CA HIS A 66 -5.10 -2.62 -12.42
C HIS A 66 -6.30 -1.77 -11.93
N ASN A 67 -7.00 -2.14 -10.84
CA ASN A 67 -8.13 -1.36 -10.32
C ASN A 67 -8.27 -1.45 -8.79
N LYS A 68 -9.11 -0.55 -8.23
CA LYS A 68 -9.39 -0.46 -6.78
C LYS A 68 -10.08 -1.71 -6.22
N THR A 69 -11.00 -2.31 -6.98
CA THR A 69 -11.76 -3.49 -6.52
C THR A 69 -10.85 -4.68 -6.28
N LEU A 70 -9.95 -4.97 -7.22
CA LEU A 70 -8.96 -6.03 -7.05
C LEU A 70 -7.95 -5.70 -5.96
N ALA A 71 -7.57 -4.42 -5.83
CA ALA A 71 -6.73 -3.97 -4.72
C ALA A 71 -7.37 -4.25 -3.37
N GLY A 72 -8.66 -3.94 -3.20
CA GLY A 72 -9.42 -4.22 -1.97
C GLY A 72 -9.52 -5.72 -1.66
N GLN A 73 -9.78 -6.56 -2.68
CA GLN A 73 -9.80 -8.01 -2.52
C GLN A 73 -8.45 -8.54 -2.03
N LEU A 74 -7.36 -8.20 -2.72
CA LEU A 74 -6.02 -8.69 -2.36
C LEU A 74 -5.55 -8.13 -1.01
N TYR A 75 -5.91 -6.87 -0.70
CA TYR A 75 -5.65 -6.31 0.62
C TYR A 75 -6.29 -7.16 1.73
N GLY A 76 -7.57 -7.55 1.57
CA GLY A 76 -8.26 -8.44 2.50
C GLY A 76 -7.56 -9.80 2.62
N GLU A 77 -7.25 -10.45 1.49
CA GLU A 77 -6.55 -11.74 1.47
C GLU A 77 -5.18 -11.67 2.18
N PHE A 78 -4.36 -10.64 1.88
CA PHE A 78 -3.06 -10.46 2.55
C PHE A 78 -3.20 -10.12 4.03
N LYS A 79 -4.22 -9.34 4.42
CA LYS A 79 -4.49 -9.02 5.82
C LYS A 79 -4.83 -10.25 6.66
N GLU A 80 -5.60 -11.18 6.09
CA GLU A 80 -5.91 -12.47 6.73
C GLU A 80 -4.67 -13.36 6.84
N LEU A 81 -3.82 -13.37 5.82
CA LEU A 81 -2.62 -14.20 5.79
C LEU A 81 -1.46 -13.64 6.64
N PHE A 82 -1.43 -12.32 6.87
CA PHE A 82 -0.39 -11.62 7.63
C PHE A 82 -0.99 -10.70 8.71
N PRO A 83 -1.73 -11.25 9.70
CA PRO A 83 -2.47 -10.45 10.68
C PRO A 83 -1.57 -9.60 11.59
N GLU A 84 -0.32 -10.00 11.81
CA GLU A 84 0.64 -9.30 12.68
C GLU A 84 1.57 -8.34 11.92
N ASN A 85 1.54 -8.40 10.57
CA ASN A 85 2.39 -7.58 9.73
C ASN A 85 1.65 -6.35 9.18
N ARG A 86 2.39 -5.42 8.62
CA ARG A 86 1.81 -4.24 7.98
C ARG A 86 1.33 -4.60 6.57
N VAL A 87 0.03 -4.66 6.39
CA VAL A 87 -0.62 -4.75 5.09
C VAL A 87 -1.37 -3.47 4.86
N GLU A 88 -1.00 -2.74 3.82
CA GLU A 88 -1.46 -1.39 3.54
C GLU A 88 -2.20 -1.31 2.21
N TYR A 89 -3.25 -0.47 2.19
CA TYR A 89 -4.07 -0.23 1.01
C TYR A 89 -3.72 1.12 0.40
N PHE A 90 -3.26 1.11 -0.85
CA PHE A 90 -2.77 2.31 -1.52
C PHE A 90 -3.41 2.50 -2.90
N VAL A 91 -4.48 3.28 -2.95
CA VAL A 91 -5.23 3.54 -4.19
C VAL A 91 -5.32 5.05 -4.43
N SER A 92 -5.81 5.45 -5.60
CA SER A 92 -6.03 6.87 -5.87
C SER A 92 -7.10 7.44 -4.94
N ASN A 93 -6.89 8.65 -4.43
CA ASN A 93 -7.79 9.34 -3.50
C ASN A 93 -9.03 9.94 -4.15
N PHE A 94 -9.19 9.82 -5.47
CA PHE A 94 -10.38 10.30 -6.17
C PHE A 94 -11.38 9.15 -6.34
N ASP A 95 -12.55 9.28 -5.71
CA ASP A 95 -13.64 8.29 -5.84
C ASP A 95 -14.57 8.60 -6.99
N PHE A 96 -14.74 9.87 -7.30
CA PHE A 96 -15.62 10.34 -8.34
C PHE A 96 -14.87 11.29 -9.29
N TYR A 97 -14.99 11.01 -10.57
CA TYR A 97 -14.50 11.88 -11.64
C TYR A 97 -15.64 12.19 -12.57
N GLN A 98 -16.12 13.42 -12.55
CA GLN A 98 -17.07 13.94 -13.51
C GLN A 98 -16.29 14.70 -14.59
N PRO A 99 -16.23 14.20 -15.84
CA PRO A 99 -15.61 14.93 -16.93
C PRO A 99 -16.40 16.19 -17.25
N GLU A 100 -15.73 17.19 -17.76
CA GLU A 100 -16.37 18.36 -18.33
C GLU A 100 -17.32 17.92 -19.45
N ALA A 101 -18.54 18.43 -19.44
CA ALA A 101 -19.51 18.18 -20.47
C ALA A 101 -20.38 19.43 -20.72
N TYR A 102 -20.62 19.74 -21.98
CA TYR A 102 -21.56 20.76 -22.38
C TYR A 102 -22.82 20.11 -22.96
N LEU A 103 -23.96 20.45 -22.41
CA LEU A 103 -25.25 19.98 -22.85
C LEU A 103 -25.96 21.07 -23.73
N PRO A 104 -25.85 21.00 -25.07
CA PRO A 104 -26.35 22.07 -25.94
C PRO A 104 -27.86 22.31 -25.85
N LYS A 105 -28.65 21.27 -25.47
CA LYS A 105 -30.12 21.37 -25.35
C LYS A 105 -30.58 22.22 -24.18
N SER A 106 -29.80 22.28 -23.10
CA SER A 106 -30.13 23.02 -21.87
C SER A 106 -29.15 24.19 -21.62
N ASP A 107 -28.23 24.44 -22.53
CA ASP A 107 -27.14 25.43 -22.37
C ASP A 107 -26.45 25.30 -21.01
N THR A 108 -26.20 24.04 -20.60
CA THR A 108 -25.66 23.76 -19.30
C THR A 108 -24.21 23.25 -19.46
N TYR A 109 -23.28 23.94 -18.81
CA TYR A 109 -21.90 23.49 -18.66
C TYR A 109 -21.75 22.70 -17.36
N ILE A 110 -21.28 21.45 -17.47
CA ILE A 110 -20.97 20.61 -16.32
C ILE A 110 -19.48 20.73 -16.07
N ASP A 111 -19.11 21.36 -14.95
CA ASP A 111 -17.72 21.50 -14.54
C ASP A 111 -17.11 20.16 -14.17
N LYS A 112 -15.80 20.05 -14.43
CA LYS A 112 -14.98 18.95 -13.94
C LYS A 112 -15.00 18.93 -12.42
N ASN A 113 -15.46 17.83 -11.83
CA ASN A 113 -15.50 17.66 -10.39
C ASN A 113 -14.78 16.37 -9.99
N ALA A 114 -13.87 16.47 -9.02
CA ALA A 114 -13.18 15.33 -8.42
C ALA A 114 -13.29 15.47 -6.90
N VAL A 115 -14.03 14.55 -6.29
CA VAL A 115 -14.19 14.51 -4.83
C VAL A 115 -13.05 13.69 -4.24
N MET A 116 -12.27 14.31 -3.38
CA MET A 116 -11.20 13.65 -2.62
C MET A 116 -11.83 12.88 -1.46
N ASN A 117 -11.43 11.62 -1.29
CA ASN A 117 -11.87 10.79 -0.18
C ASN A 117 -10.82 10.84 0.95
N GLU A 118 -11.19 11.47 2.07
CA GLU A 118 -10.31 11.67 3.23
C GLU A 118 -9.85 10.32 3.85
N GLU A 119 -10.71 9.31 3.86
CA GLU A 119 -10.35 7.98 4.39
C GLU A 119 -9.25 7.33 3.54
N ILE A 120 -9.37 7.44 2.21
CA ILE A 120 -8.34 6.93 1.30
C ILE A 120 -7.03 7.70 1.49
N GLU A 121 -7.08 9.00 1.72
CA GLU A 121 -5.89 9.80 1.98
C GLU A 121 -5.19 9.41 3.29
N MET A 122 -5.96 9.15 4.35
CA MET A 122 -5.42 8.59 5.59
C MET A 122 -4.75 7.23 5.38
N LEU A 123 -5.38 6.32 4.60
CA LEU A 123 -4.80 5.02 4.27
C LEU A 123 -3.51 5.16 3.45
N ARG A 124 -3.44 6.11 2.53
CA ARG A 124 -2.22 6.41 1.76
C ARG A 124 -1.09 6.90 2.66
N THR A 125 -1.39 7.82 3.56
CA THR A 125 -0.43 8.33 4.54
C THR A 125 0.07 7.22 5.46
N SER A 126 -0.83 6.35 5.95
CA SER A 126 -0.47 5.15 6.72
C SER A 126 0.47 4.24 5.96
N ALA A 127 0.19 3.99 4.67
CA ALA A 127 1.02 3.14 3.83
C ALA A 127 2.45 3.70 3.66
N ILE A 128 2.58 5.01 3.43
CA ILE A 128 3.89 5.68 3.31
C ILE A 128 4.67 5.54 4.62
N ASN A 129 4.04 5.85 5.76
CA ASN A 129 4.68 5.70 7.07
C ASN A 129 5.13 4.27 7.33
N SER A 130 4.28 3.29 7.05
CA SER A 130 4.61 1.87 7.26
C SER A 130 5.82 1.42 6.44
N VAL A 131 5.94 1.86 5.19
CA VAL A 131 7.10 1.55 4.32
C VAL A 131 8.38 2.19 4.85
N LEU A 132 8.30 3.41 5.41
CA LEU A 132 9.45 4.11 5.96
C LEU A 132 9.94 3.53 7.30
N GLU A 133 9.01 3.03 8.12
CA GLU A 133 9.30 2.56 9.47
C GLU A 133 9.59 1.06 9.58
N ARG A 134 8.93 0.22 8.75
CA ARG A 134 8.94 -1.23 8.92
C ARG A 134 9.27 -1.97 7.62
N ARG A 135 10.12 -2.98 7.75
CA ARG A 135 10.50 -3.83 6.61
C ARG A 135 9.52 -4.97 6.32
N ASP A 136 8.64 -5.31 7.25
CA ASP A 136 7.59 -6.31 7.11
C ASP A 136 6.27 -5.70 6.58
N THR A 137 6.38 -4.87 5.56
CA THR A 137 5.27 -4.14 4.96
C THR A 137 4.91 -4.70 3.58
N ILE A 138 3.62 -4.98 3.37
CA ILE A 138 3.02 -5.29 2.07
C ILE A 138 2.12 -4.12 1.69
N VAL A 139 2.38 -3.47 0.57
CA VAL A 139 1.52 -2.42 0.03
C VAL A 139 0.74 -2.97 -1.16
N VAL A 140 -0.58 -2.96 -1.08
CA VAL A 140 -1.47 -3.32 -2.18
C VAL A 140 -1.97 -2.04 -2.85
N ALA A 141 -1.51 -1.79 -4.07
CA ALA A 141 -1.69 -0.55 -4.78
C ALA A 141 -2.39 -0.73 -6.13
N SER A 142 -3.22 0.24 -6.51
CA SER A 142 -3.70 0.32 -7.89
C SER A 142 -2.71 1.09 -8.78
N VAL A 143 -2.62 0.75 -10.07
CA VAL A 143 -1.74 1.46 -11.02
C VAL A 143 -1.99 2.98 -11.01
N ALA A 144 -3.24 3.40 -10.91
CA ALA A 144 -3.59 4.83 -10.88
C ALA A 144 -3.05 5.59 -9.65
N SER A 145 -2.67 4.87 -8.57
CA SER A 145 -2.21 5.50 -7.32
C SER A 145 -0.75 5.93 -7.34
N ILE A 146 0.05 5.44 -8.28
CA ILE A 146 1.48 5.77 -8.37
C ILE A 146 1.74 7.17 -8.96
N TYR A 147 0.72 7.80 -9.53
CA TYR A 147 0.82 9.16 -10.03
C TYR A 147 0.57 10.18 -8.92
N GLY A 148 1.32 11.30 -8.93
CA GLY A 148 1.15 12.41 -7.97
C GLY A 148 1.70 12.11 -6.57
N LEU A 149 2.70 11.26 -6.45
CA LEU A 149 3.43 11.07 -5.20
C LEU A 149 4.38 12.24 -4.95
N THR A 150 4.44 12.68 -3.70
CA THR A 150 5.43 13.65 -3.22
C THR A 150 6.82 13.01 -3.17
N ASP A 151 7.86 13.80 -3.28
CA ASP A 151 9.25 13.34 -3.11
C ASP A 151 9.40 12.68 -1.73
N PRO A 152 9.91 11.43 -1.66
CA PRO A 152 10.11 10.74 -0.39
C PRO A 152 11.01 11.48 0.60
N ASP A 153 11.98 12.25 0.13
CA ASP A 153 12.86 13.01 1.00
C ASP A 153 12.17 14.25 1.58
N GLU A 154 11.31 14.93 0.79
CA GLU A 154 10.43 15.98 1.31
C GLU A 154 9.47 15.44 2.37
N TYR A 155 8.86 14.28 2.12
CA TYR A 155 7.95 13.64 3.08
C TYR A 155 8.68 13.30 4.40
N ARG A 156 9.89 12.71 4.35
CA ARG A 156 10.68 12.41 5.55
C ARG A 156 10.99 13.65 6.39
N ASN A 157 11.24 14.79 5.75
CA ASN A 157 11.53 16.04 6.44
C ASN A 157 10.31 16.61 7.18
N LEU A 158 9.10 16.24 6.79
CA LEU A 158 7.85 16.63 7.46
C LEU A 158 7.47 15.72 8.64
N VAL A 159 8.05 14.52 8.73
CA VAL A 159 7.79 13.58 9.83
C VAL A 159 8.58 14.01 11.07
N PHE A 160 7.91 14.08 12.21
CA PHE A 160 8.56 14.29 13.50
C PHE A 160 7.98 13.37 14.56
N GLU A 161 8.80 12.99 15.51
CA GLU A 161 8.44 12.07 16.59
C GLU A 161 8.08 12.84 17.85
N ILE A 162 7.03 12.39 18.54
CA ILE A 162 6.64 12.89 19.86
C ILE A 162 6.60 11.70 20.82
N ARG A 163 7.31 11.81 21.95
CA ARG A 163 7.39 10.75 22.97
C ARG A 163 6.66 11.13 24.24
N VAL A 164 6.01 10.16 24.87
CA VAL A 164 5.36 10.36 26.16
C VAL A 164 6.41 10.71 27.23
N GLY A 165 6.18 11.81 27.96
CA GLY A 165 7.12 12.33 28.96
C GLY A 165 8.17 13.32 28.43
N GLU A 166 8.19 13.59 27.16
CA GLU A 166 9.05 14.62 26.55
C GLU A 166 8.49 16.02 26.79
N THR A 167 9.37 16.98 27.12
CA THR A 167 8.99 18.40 27.22
C THR A 167 9.17 19.07 25.87
N ILE A 168 8.08 19.47 25.24
CA ILE A 168 8.09 20.10 23.92
C ILE A 168 7.71 21.59 24.06
N ASP A 169 8.46 22.49 23.41
CA ASP A 169 8.05 23.86 23.27
C ASP A 169 6.79 23.97 22.39
N ARG A 170 5.72 24.53 22.96
CA ARG A 170 4.43 24.66 22.29
C ARG A 170 4.50 25.42 20.96
N LYS A 171 5.30 26.50 20.92
CA LYS A 171 5.44 27.30 19.69
C LYS A 171 6.16 26.51 18.60
N ALA A 172 7.25 25.83 18.94
CA ALA A 172 8.00 25.00 18.03
C ALA A 172 7.14 23.83 17.49
N LEU A 173 6.29 23.22 18.34
CA LEU A 173 5.36 22.18 17.91
C LEU A 173 4.33 22.72 16.92
N PHE A 174 3.74 23.90 17.18
CA PHE A 174 2.77 24.50 16.25
C PHE A 174 3.39 24.85 14.90
N HIS A 175 4.63 25.36 14.87
CA HIS A 175 5.32 25.59 13.60
C HIS A 175 5.51 24.27 12.84
N LYS A 176 5.98 23.20 13.48
CA LYS A 176 6.14 21.90 12.84
C LYS A 176 4.82 21.36 12.29
N LEU A 177 3.71 21.49 13.04
CA LEU A 177 2.39 21.06 12.58
C LEU A 177 1.92 21.85 11.36
N ILE A 178 2.10 23.18 11.35
CA ILE A 178 1.76 24.03 10.22
C ILE A 178 2.60 23.69 8.99
N ASP A 179 3.91 23.51 9.16
CA ASP A 179 4.84 23.13 8.08
C ASP A 179 4.47 21.75 7.50
N SER A 180 3.95 20.85 8.34
CA SER A 180 3.44 19.54 7.93
C SER A 180 1.99 19.57 7.44
N GLN A 181 1.44 20.76 7.14
CA GLN A 181 0.11 20.99 6.57
C GLN A 181 -1.07 20.54 7.46
N TYR A 182 -0.88 20.35 8.76
CA TYR A 182 -1.99 20.12 9.68
C TYR A 182 -2.87 21.36 9.82
N GLN A 183 -4.18 21.14 9.79
CA GLN A 183 -5.18 22.19 9.99
C GLN A 183 -5.66 22.20 11.44
N ARG A 184 -5.90 23.38 11.97
CA ARG A 184 -6.52 23.53 13.30
C ARG A 184 -8.03 23.44 13.15
N ASN A 185 -8.64 22.50 13.82
CA ASN A 185 -10.09 22.42 14.00
C ASN A 185 -10.55 23.29 15.14
#